data_f9c470e5f5815ac32cb2341621285245
#
_entry.id   f9c470e5f5815ac32cb2341621285245
#
_cell.length_a   1.000
_cell.length_b   1.000
_cell.length_c   1.000
_cell.angle_alpha   90.00
_cell.angle_beta   90.00
_cell.angle_gamma   90.00
#
_symmetry.space_group_name_H-M   'P 1'
#
loop_
_entity.id
_entity.type
_entity.pdbx_description
1 polymer ?
#
loop_
_entity_poly.entity_id
_entity_poly.type
_entity_poly.pdbx_seq_one_letter_code
_entity_poly.pdbx_strand_id
1 'polypeptide(L)'
;MPLLWELVHDAVQRRRVSIRQVVGLLLVPLGFAAYCCINRHVSGNPFQFLIYQREHWNQRTGLFFSTAAYQTDYLLRCLRSGNWRDALGLWLPNLIACFSALVLLAKAAPRLRASQTAWFLAYYIIAVGATWLLSAPRYLLVLLPVPLALAQCAQKRTANIALTALGALAALGYLAAFALRWQVW
;
A
#
# COMPACT_ATOMS: atom_id res chain seq x y z
N MET A 1 -1.93 10.37 10.44
CA MET A 1 -0.79 11.22 10.02
C MET A 1 -1.21 12.45 9.18
N PRO A 2 -1.95 12.36 8.04
CA PRO A 2 -2.28 13.56 7.26
C PRO A 2 -3.09 14.60 8.02
N LEU A 3 -4.12 14.18 8.75
CA LEU A 3 -4.93 15.11 9.56
C LEU A 3 -4.14 15.81 10.66
N LEU A 4 -3.22 15.09 11.29
CA LEU A 4 -2.31 15.67 12.29
C LEU A 4 -1.40 16.72 11.65
N TRP A 5 -0.86 16.42 10.46
CA TRP A 5 -0.03 17.36 9.71
C TRP A 5 -0.78 18.65 9.35
N GLU A 6 -2.01 18.53 8.82
CA GLU A 6 -2.85 19.70 8.50
C GLU A 6 -3.18 20.52 9.76
N LEU A 7 -3.49 19.86 10.88
CA LEU A 7 -3.73 20.53 12.14
C LEU A 7 -2.50 21.32 12.60
N VAL A 8 -1.33 20.70 12.58
CA VAL A 8 -0.06 21.36 12.97
C VAL A 8 0.27 22.50 12.01
N HIS A 9 0.12 22.28 10.72
CA HIS A 9 0.34 23.31 9.72
C HIS A 9 -0.59 24.50 9.90
N ASP A 10 -1.89 24.28 10.11
CA ASP A 10 -2.85 25.36 10.37
C ASP A 10 -2.57 26.07 11.70
N ALA A 11 -2.16 25.33 12.74
CA ALA A 11 -1.78 25.92 14.02
C ALA A 11 -0.57 26.86 13.90
N VAL A 12 0.45 26.45 13.13
CA VAL A 12 1.69 27.21 12.94
C VAL A 12 1.48 28.39 11.99
N GLN A 13 0.84 28.13 10.83
CA GLN A 13 0.72 29.14 9.77
C GLN A 13 -0.41 30.12 10.03
N ARG A 14 -1.57 29.66 10.45
CA ARG A 14 -2.78 30.46 10.60
C ARG A 14 -3.06 30.88 12.04
N ARG A 15 -2.32 30.34 13.01
CA ARG A 15 -2.54 30.52 14.45
C ARG A 15 -3.99 30.25 14.89
N ARG A 16 -4.73 29.46 14.12
CA ARG A 16 -6.15 29.12 14.40
C ARG A 16 -6.30 27.61 14.24
N VAL A 17 -6.79 26.98 15.28
CA VAL A 17 -7.14 25.56 15.28
C VAL A 17 -8.66 25.46 15.43
N SER A 18 -9.31 24.82 14.49
CA SER A 18 -10.75 24.59 14.58
C SER A 18 -11.04 23.39 15.49
N ILE A 19 -12.01 23.54 16.38
CA ILE A 19 -12.47 22.43 17.22
C ILE A 19 -12.93 21.22 16.37
N ARG A 20 -13.47 21.48 15.17
CA ARG A 20 -13.86 20.41 14.23
C ARG A 20 -12.69 19.58 13.75
N GLN A 21 -11.53 20.20 13.53
CA GLN A 21 -10.30 19.50 13.12
C GLN A 21 -9.78 18.62 14.28
N VAL A 22 -9.83 19.12 15.51
CA VAL A 22 -9.43 18.36 16.71
C VAL A 22 -10.37 17.17 16.93
N VAL A 23 -11.68 17.39 16.86
CA VAL A 23 -12.68 16.31 16.99
C VAL A 23 -12.50 15.28 15.88
N GLY A 24 -12.33 15.70 14.62
CA GLY A 24 -12.07 14.78 13.50
C GLY A 24 -10.79 13.96 13.69
N LEU A 25 -9.72 14.58 14.24
CA LEU A 25 -8.49 13.86 14.54
C LEU A 25 -8.68 12.80 15.65
N LEU A 26 -9.47 13.13 16.68
CA LEU A 26 -9.75 12.22 17.80
C LEU A 26 -10.71 11.08 17.41
N LEU A 27 -11.58 11.27 16.41
CA LEU A 27 -12.47 10.22 15.91
C LEU A 27 -11.72 9.08 15.23
N VAL A 28 -10.55 9.35 14.62
CA VAL A 28 -9.76 8.30 13.95
C VAL A 28 -9.29 7.20 14.90
N PRO A 29 -8.62 7.49 16.03
CA PRO A 29 -8.23 6.47 16.99
C PRO A 29 -9.41 5.80 17.70
N LEU A 30 -10.56 6.49 17.82
CA LEU A 30 -11.77 5.89 18.39
C LEU A 30 -12.29 4.70 17.58
N GLY A 31 -12.22 4.75 16.24
CA GLY A 31 -12.56 3.62 15.40
C GLY A 31 -11.67 2.40 15.68
N PHE A 32 -10.36 2.62 15.85
CA PHE A 32 -9.44 1.55 16.23
C PHE A 32 -9.69 1.04 17.66
N ALA A 33 -9.97 1.93 18.59
CA ALA A 33 -10.33 1.55 19.97
C ALA A 33 -11.60 0.71 20.00
N ALA A 34 -12.63 1.10 19.24
CA ALA A 34 -13.87 0.30 19.11
C ALA A 34 -13.58 -1.09 18.54
N TYR A 35 -12.74 -1.19 17.51
CA TYR A 35 -12.30 -2.47 16.95
C TYR A 35 -11.56 -3.33 17.99
N CYS A 36 -10.66 -2.75 18.77
CA CYS A 36 -9.98 -3.45 19.86
C CYS A 36 -10.95 -3.90 20.96
N CYS A 37 -11.95 -3.11 21.30
CA CYS A 37 -12.99 -3.48 22.26
C CYS A 37 -13.83 -4.68 21.76
N ILE A 38 -14.19 -4.69 20.47
CA ILE A 38 -14.91 -5.82 19.84
C ILE A 38 -14.03 -7.08 19.89
N ASN A 39 -12.77 -6.99 19.50
CA ASN A 39 -11.84 -8.14 19.59
C ASN A 39 -11.73 -8.66 21.02
N ARG A 40 -11.59 -7.77 22.00
CA ARG A 40 -11.54 -8.18 23.42
C ARG A 40 -12.82 -8.88 23.86
N HIS A 41 -13.97 -8.38 23.43
CA HIS A 41 -15.26 -8.99 23.78
C HIS A 41 -15.44 -10.38 23.16
N VAL A 42 -15.04 -10.56 21.90
CA VAL A 42 -15.24 -11.81 21.15
C VAL A 42 -14.17 -12.86 21.48
N SER A 43 -12.91 -12.46 21.61
CA SER A 43 -11.77 -13.39 21.73
C SER A 43 -10.97 -13.25 23.02
N GLY A 44 -11.35 -12.34 23.91
CA GLY A 44 -10.62 -12.07 25.15
C GLY A 44 -9.36 -11.22 25.00
N ASN A 45 -8.89 -10.99 23.77
CA ASN A 45 -7.67 -10.25 23.49
C ASN A 45 -7.93 -9.09 22.50
N PRO A 46 -7.66 -7.83 22.89
CA PRO A 46 -7.88 -6.68 21.99
C PRO A 46 -7.04 -6.72 20.71
N PHE A 47 -5.90 -7.41 20.72
CA PHE A 47 -4.98 -7.55 19.61
C PHE A 47 -5.03 -8.93 18.93
N GLN A 48 -6.13 -9.65 19.05
CA GLN A 48 -6.30 -10.99 18.48
C GLN A 48 -6.04 -11.04 16.97
N PHE A 49 -6.35 -9.97 16.24
CA PHE A 49 -6.08 -9.88 14.81
C PHE A 49 -4.59 -10.00 14.48
N LEU A 50 -3.68 -9.52 15.33
CA LEU A 50 -2.22 -9.67 15.12
C LEU A 50 -1.78 -11.12 15.33
N ILE A 51 -2.43 -11.83 16.25
CA ILE A 51 -2.18 -13.25 16.49
C ILE A 51 -2.62 -14.05 15.27
N TYR A 52 -3.84 -13.81 14.76
CA TYR A 52 -4.33 -14.44 13.54
C TYR A 52 -3.46 -14.17 12.32
N GLN A 53 -3.00 -12.94 12.14
CA GLN A 53 -2.08 -12.58 11.08
C GLN A 53 -0.78 -13.40 11.15
N ARG A 54 -0.25 -13.59 12.35
CA ARG A 54 0.97 -14.35 12.56
C ARG A 54 0.77 -15.86 12.36
N GLU A 55 -0.31 -16.42 12.89
CA GLU A 55 -0.54 -17.87 12.91
C GLU A 55 -1.06 -18.40 11.57
N HIS A 56 -1.95 -17.66 10.90
CA HIS A 56 -2.59 -18.13 9.67
C HIS A 56 -1.93 -17.59 8.40
N TRP A 57 -1.30 -16.40 8.47
CA TRP A 57 -0.69 -15.74 7.31
C TRP A 57 0.83 -15.59 7.44
N ASN A 58 1.41 -16.11 8.52
CA ASN A 58 2.84 -15.94 8.84
C ASN A 58 3.33 -14.48 8.75
N GLN A 59 2.40 -13.53 8.95
CA GLN A 59 2.68 -12.11 8.85
C GLN A 59 3.20 -11.56 10.17
N ARG A 60 4.30 -10.82 10.09
CA ARG A 60 4.87 -10.07 11.20
C ARG A 60 5.20 -8.68 10.70
N THR A 61 5.25 -7.72 11.60
CA THR A 61 5.77 -6.41 11.28
C THR A 61 7.27 -6.52 10.98
N GLY A 62 7.67 -6.09 9.81
CA GLY A 62 9.06 -6.08 9.35
C GLY A 62 9.43 -4.72 8.77
N LEU A 63 10.60 -4.65 8.17
CA LEU A 63 11.06 -3.49 7.44
C LEU A 63 10.90 -3.74 5.93
N PHE A 64 10.74 -2.66 5.16
CA PHE A 64 10.68 -2.71 3.69
C PHE A 64 11.77 -3.60 3.07
N PHE A 65 13.01 -3.47 3.53
CA PHE A 65 14.13 -4.25 3.01
C PHE A 65 13.97 -5.76 3.22
N SER A 66 13.41 -6.18 4.35
CA SER A 66 13.12 -7.58 4.61
C SER A 66 12.06 -8.13 3.66
N THR A 67 11.01 -7.33 3.40
CA THR A 67 9.95 -7.67 2.45
C THR A 67 10.50 -7.76 1.03
N ALA A 68 11.29 -6.80 0.58
CA ALA A 68 11.92 -6.82 -0.73
C ALA A 68 12.89 -8.00 -0.89
N ALA A 69 13.67 -8.30 0.15
CA ALA A 69 14.64 -9.39 0.14
C ALA A 69 13.96 -10.76 -0.03
N TYR A 70 12.97 -11.09 0.79
CA TYR A 70 12.32 -12.39 0.68
C TYR A 70 11.52 -12.54 -0.63
N GLN A 71 10.84 -11.47 -1.08
CA GLN A 71 10.12 -11.51 -2.36
C GLN A 71 11.06 -11.73 -3.54
N THR A 72 12.23 -11.09 -3.51
CA THR A 72 13.28 -11.31 -4.53
C THR A 72 13.81 -12.74 -4.48
N ASP A 73 14.06 -13.28 -3.28
CA ASP A 73 14.53 -14.66 -3.12
C ASP A 73 13.50 -15.66 -3.66
N TYR A 74 12.22 -15.51 -3.33
CA TYR A 74 11.16 -16.36 -3.88
C TYR A 74 11.02 -16.22 -5.39
N LEU A 75 11.09 -15.01 -5.95
CA LEU A 75 11.10 -14.78 -7.39
C LEU A 75 12.25 -15.54 -8.05
N LEU A 76 13.46 -15.41 -7.52
CA LEU A 76 14.63 -16.11 -8.07
C LEU A 76 14.52 -17.63 -7.96
N ARG A 77 13.97 -18.16 -6.85
CA ARG A 77 13.70 -19.59 -6.71
C ARG A 77 12.69 -20.08 -7.76
N CYS A 78 11.59 -19.36 -7.96
CA CYS A 78 10.60 -19.69 -8.97
C CYS A 78 11.20 -19.68 -10.39
N LEU A 79 12.02 -18.68 -10.71
CA LEU A 79 12.69 -18.59 -12.01
C LEU A 79 13.68 -19.77 -12.22
N ARG A 80 14.46 -20.13 -11.20
CA ARG A 80 15.41 -21.25 -11.26
C ARG A 80 14.72 -22.61 -11.38
N SER A 81 13.55 -22.76 -10.76
CA SER A 81 12.77 -24.02 -10.82
C SER A 81 11.87 -24.10 -12.05
N GLY A 82 11.86 -23.08 -12.92
CA GLY A 82 10.97 -23.02 -14.09
C GLY A 82 9.50 -22.77 -13.76
N ASN A 83 9.19 -22.38 -12.52
CA ASN A 83 7.82 -22.02 -12.10
C ASN A 83 7.48 -20.58 -12.50
N TRP A 84 7.30 -20.38 -13.81
CA TRP A 84 6.94 -19.08 -14.39
C TRP A 84 5.58 -18.54 -13.92
N ARG A 85 4.65 -19.45 -13.56
CA ARG A 85 3.30 -19.06 -13.12
C ARG A 85 3.37 -18.23 -11.84
N ASP A 86 4.05 -18.72 -10.83
CA ASP A 86 4.17 -18.00 -9.55
C ASP A 86 5.13 -16.80 -9.68
N ALA A 87 6.19 -16.93 -10.49
CA ALA A 87 7.11 -15.83 -10.73
C ALA A 87 6.41 -14.61 -11.31
N LEU A 88 5.64 -14.78 -12.39
CA LEU A 88 4.97 -13.70 -13.12
C LEU A 88 3.59 -13.34 -12.53
N GLY A 89 2.89 -14.30 -11.93
CA GLY A 89 1.56 -14.08 -11.36
C GLY A 89 1.61 -13.42 -9.98
N LEU A 90 2.63 -13.70 -9.18
CA LEU A 90 2.67 -13.30 -7.77
C LEU A 90 3.88 -12.44 -7.42
N TRP A 91 5.11 -12.98 -7.57
CA TRP A 91 6.29 -12.33 -6.98
C TRP A 91 6.76 -11.10 -7.73
N LEU A 92 6.83 -11.17 -9.06
CA LEU A 92 7.26 -10.03 -9.88
C LEU A 92 6.30 -8.83 -9.79
N PRO A 93 4.96 -9.01 -9.88
CA PRO A 93 4.03 -7.87 -9.74
C PRO A 93 4.09 -7.20 -8.37
N ASN A 94 4.28 -7.97 -7.30
CA ASN A 94 4.45 -7.42 -5.97
C ASN A 94 5.69 -6.52 -5.88
N LEU A 95 6.84 -6.98 -6.38
CA LEU A 95 8.07 -6.19 -6.42
C LEU A 95 7.89 -4.93 -7.28
N ILE A 96 7.33 -5.08 -8.48
CA ILE A 96 7.05 -3.93 -9.37
C ILE A 96 6.15 -2.92 -8.66
N ALA A 97 5.09 -3.35 -8.00
CA ALA A 97 4.18 -2.47 -7.29
C ALA A 97 4.88 -1.72 -6.15
N CYS A 98 5.67 -2.42 -5.33
CA CYS A 98 6.40 -1.81 -4.21
C CYS A 98 7.40 -0.75 -4.71
N PHE A 99 8.24 -1.07 -5.69
CA PHE A 99 9.24 -0.12 -6.17
C PHE A 99 8.64 1.01 -7.01
N SER A 100 7.66 0.71 -7.89
CA SER A 100 7.01 1.74 -8.69
C SER A 100 6.26 2.75 -7.84
N ALA A 101 5.64 2.34 -6.75
CA ALA A 101 4.99 3.25 -5.81
C ALA A 101 5.97 4.26 -5.21
N LEU A 102 7.17 3.83 -4.82
CA LEU A 102 8.22 4.73 -4.31
C LEU A 102 8.73 5.69 -5.39
N VAL A 103 8.95 5.18 -6.61
CA VAL A 103 9.37 6.03 -7.74
C VAL A 103 8.31 7.07 -8.08
N LEU A 104 7.04 6.67 -8.10
CA LEU A 104 5.92 7.58 -8.32
C LEU A 104 5.84 8.64 -7.23
N LEU A 105 5.98 8.24 -5.97
CA LEU A 105 6.01 9.19 -4.86
C LEU A 105 7.16 10.18 -5.00
N ALA A 106 8.38 9.71 -5.27
CA ALA A 106 9.55 10.57 -5.42
C ALA A 106 9.36 11.62 -6.54
N LYS A 107 8.73 11.23 -7.66
CA LYS A 107 8.40 12.15 -8.77
C LYS A 107 7.26 13.11 -8.43
N ALA A 108 6.26 12.67 -7.67
CA ALA A 108 5.07 13.45 -7.41
C ALA A 108 5.17 14.29 -6.12
N ALA A 109 6.01 13.92 -5.16
CA ALA A 109 6.15 14.58 -3.87
C ALA A 109 6.31 16.12 -3.95
N PRO A 110 7.09 16.69 -4.88
CA PRO A 110 7.21 18.13 -5.00
C PRO A 110 5.90 18.86 -5.38
N ARG A 111 4.93 18.12 -5.94
CA ARG A 111 3.64 18.63 -6.41
C ARG A 111 2.47 18.20 -5.54
N LEU A 112 2.68 17.27 -4.65
CA LEU A 112 1.70 16.82 -3.68
C LEU A 112 1.75 17.70 -2.42
N ARG A 113 0.61 17.79 -1.72
CA ARG A 113 0.61 18.39 -0.38
C ARG A 113 1.45 17.53 0.57
N ALA A 114 2.15 18.18 1.50
CA ALA A 114 2.97 17.48 2.50
C ALA A 114 2.18 16.44 3.30
N SER A 115 0.91 16.72 3.61
CA SER A 115 0.00 15.78 4.26
C SER A 115 -0.26 14.51 3.43
N GLN A 116 -0.37 14.63 2.11
CA GLN A 116 -0.55 13.49 1.20
C GLN A 116 0.72 12.64 1.14
N THR A 117 1.89 13.28 1.07
CA THR A 117 3.19 12.60 1.12
C THR A 117 3.39 11.88 2.45
N ALA A 118 3.07 12.55 3.58
CA ALA A 118 3.15 11.94 4.90
C ALA A 118 2.18 10.75 5.06
N TRP A 119 0.96 10.85 4.50
CA TRP A 119 0.03 9.73 4.49
C TRP A 119 0.55 8.55 3.67
N PHE A 120 1.05 8.83 2.46
CA PHE A 120 1.64 7.79 1.63
C PHE A 120 2.75 7.05 2.38
N LEU A 121 3.72 7.78 2.93
CA LEU A 121 4.85 7.17 3.64
C LEU A 121 4.41 6.36 4.85
N ALA A 122 3.52 6.88 5.69
CA ALA A 122 3.03 6.18 6.86
C ALA A 122 2.29 4.89 6.49
N TYR A 123 1.39 4.95 5.51
CA TYR A 123 0.67 3.77 5.04
C TYR A 123 1.60 2.77 4.34
N TYR A 124 2.52 3.26 3.50
CA TYR A 124 3.48 2.42 2.79
C TYR A 124 4.36 1.62 3.75
N ILE A 125 4.90 2.28 4.79
CA ILE A 125 5.71 1.63 5.82
C ILE A 125 4.91 0.51 6.51
N ILE A 126 3.65 0.76 6.84
CA ILE A 126 2.81 -0.24 7.51
C ILE A 126 2.43 -1.37 6.55
N ALA A 127 1.96 -1.04 5.34
CA ALA A 127 1.46 -2.02 4.39
C ALA A 127 2.58 -2.87 3.79
N VAL A 128 3.69 -2.24 3.39
CA VAL A 128 4.83 -2.94 2.76
C VAL A 128 5.81 -3.46 3.81
N GLY A 129 5.77 -2.95 5.04
CA GLY A 129 6.55 -3.47 6.16
C GLY A 129 6.05 -4.80 6.71
N ALA A 130 4.87 -5.27 6.33
CA ALA A 130 4.40 -6.60 6.71
C ALA A 130 5.22 -7.68 5.99
N THR A 131 5.74 -8.66 6.74
CA THR A 131 6.32 -9.85 6.15
C THR A 131 5.24 -10.65 5.43
N TRP A 132 5.60 -11.44 4.40
CA TRP A 132 4.64 -12.23 3.62
C TRP A 132 3.57 -11.39 2.93
N LEU A 133 3.99 -10.33 2.27
CA LEU A 133 3.11 -9.45 1.51
C LEU A 133 2.81 -10.08 0.13
N LEU A 134 1.64 -10.71 -0.02
CA LEU A 134 1.24 -11.40 -1.26
C LEU A 134 0.40 -10.55 -2.21
N SER A 135 -0.08 -9.39 -1.77
CA SER A 135 -1.02 -8.57 -2.55
C SER A 135 -0.64 -7.09 -2.52
N ALA A 136 0.63 -6.78 -2.72
CA ALA A 136 1.13 -5.40 -2.71
C ALA A 136 0.34 -4.45 -3.63
N PRO A 137 0.01 -4.81 -4.89
CA PRO A 137 -0.77 -3.94 -5.76
C PRO A 137 -2.11 -3.53 -5.17
N ARG A 138 -2.84 -4.48 -4.57
CA ARG A 138 -4.15 -4.21 -3.95
C ARG A 138 -4.05 -3.25 -2.76
N TYR A 139 -3.05 -3.42 -1.90
CA TYR A 139 -2.83 -2.51 -0.77
C TYR A 139 -2.42 -1.12 -1.23
N LEU A 140 -1.60 -1.02 -2.28
CA LEU A 140 -1.12 0.26 -2.79
C LEU A 140 -2.17 1.03 -3.60
N LEU A 141 -3.17 0.35 -4.20
CA LEU A 141 -4.30 1.00 -4.88
C LEU A 141 -5.17 1.87 -3.95
N VAL A 142 -5.21 1.56 -2.67
CA VAL A 142 -5.96 2.36 -1.66
C VAL A 142 -5.29 3.72 -1.42
N LEU A 143 -4.03 3.86 -1.79
CA LEU A 143 -3.27 5.10 -1.62
C LEU A 143 -3.65 6.13 -2.69
N LEU A 144 -4.52 7.08 -2.35
CA LEU A 144 -4.89 8.20 -3.23
C LEU A 144 -3.69 8.93 -3.87
N PRO A 145 -2.54 9.13 -3.21
CA PRO A 145 -1.38 9.74 -3.86
C PRO A 145 -0.84 8.94 -5.06
N VAL A 146 -1.05 7.62 -5.15
CA VAL A 146 -0.60 6.81 -6.30
C VAL A 146 -1.31 7.20 -7.59
N PRO A 147 -2.66 7.17 -7.68
CA PRO A 147 -3.35 7.64 -8.89
C PRO A 147 -3.10 9.11 -9.19
N LEU A 148 -2.94 9.97 -8.20
CA LEU A 148 -2.56 11.37 -8.43
C LEU A 148 -1.17 11.49 -9.06
N ALA A 149 -0.20 10.71 -8.60
CA ALA A 149 1.14 10.66 -9.18
C ALA A 149 1.12 10.12 -10.62
N LEU A 150 0.34 9.06 -10.87
CA LEU A 150 0.13 8.53 -12.23
C LEU A 150 -0.50 9.58 -13.15
N ALA A 151 -1.53 10.29 -12.69
CA ALA A 151 -2.15 11.38 -13.46
C ALA A 151 -1.15 12.50 -13.81
N GLN A 152 -0.24 12.83 -12.87
CA GLN A 152 0.82 13.79 -13.16
C GLN A 152 1.83 13.28 -14.21
N CYS A 153 2.15 11.98 -14.19
CA CYS A 153 3.00 11.38 -15.23
C CYS A 153 2.29 11.32 -16.58
N ALA A 154 0.97 11.23 -16.60
CA ALA A 154 0.12 11.09 -17.80
C ALA A 154 -0.28 12.43 -18.46
N GLN A 155 0.27 13.57 -18.04
CA GLN A 155 -0.12 14.89 -18.59
C GLN A 155 0.16 15.03 -20.09
N LYS A 156 1.21 14.40 -20.59
CA LYS A 156 1.49 14.36 -22.03
C LYS A 156 0.63 13.31 -22.70
N ARG A 157 0.00 13.62 -23.85
CA ARG A 157 -0.88 12.71 -24.59
C ARG A 157 -0.21 11.35 -24.88
N THR A 158 1.05 11.36 -25.29
CA THR A 158 1.81 10.13 -25.55
C THR A 158 2.00 9.29 -24.30
N ALA A 159 2.33 9.91 -23.16
CA ALA A 159 2.49 9.21 -21.88
C ALA A 159 1.16 8.67 -21.38
N ASN A 160 0.07 9.42 -21.54
CA ASN A 160 -1.28 8.96 -21.19
C ASN A 160 -1.67 7.71 -22.01
N ILE A 161 -1.51 7.77 -23.34
CA ILE A 161 -1.82 6.62 -24.21
C ILE A 161 -0.96 5.41 -23.82
N ALA A 162 0.34 5.61 -23.61
CA ALA A 162 1.25 4.53 -23.23
C ALA A 162 0.88 3.89 -21.89
N LEU A 163 0.59 4.69 -20.86
CA LEU A 163 0.19 4.21 -19.55
C LEU A 163 -1.16 3.48 -19.59
N THR A 164 -2.13 4.02 -20.34
CA THR A 164 -3.44 3.40 -20.51
C THR A 164 -3.32 2.07 -21.26
N ALA A 165 -2.56 2.03 -22.35
CA ALA A 165 -2.33 0.81 -23.12
C ALA A 165 -1.61 -0.26 -22.29
N LEU A 166 -0.56 0.13 -21.56
CA LEU A 166 0.17 -0.77 -20.66
C LEU A 166 -0.75 -1.32 -19.55
N GLY A 167 -1.56 -0.45 -18.95
CA GLY A 167 -2.53 -0.86 -17.93
C GLY A 167 -3.58 -1.82 -18.48
N ALA A 168 -4.12 -1.55 -19.67
CA ALA A 168 -5.08 -2.42 -20.32
C ALA A 168 -4.47 -3.79 -20.68
N LEU A 169 -3.27 -3.81 -21.23
CA LEU A 169 -2.54 -5.05 -21.56
C LEU A 169 -2.24 -5.86 -20.29
N ALA A 170 -1.80 -5.21 -19.22
CA ALA A 170 -1.56 -5.87 -17.95
C ALA A 170 -2.87 -6.45 -17.38
N ALA A 171 -3.97 -5.70 -17.40
CA ALA A 171 -5.27 -6.17 -16.93
C ALA A 171 -5.76 -7.39 -17.72
N LEU A 172 -5.67 -7.35 -19.05
CA LEU A 172 -6.04 -8.48 -19.91
C LEU A 172 -5.12 -9.70 -19.66
N GLY A 173 -3.81 -9.48 -19.53
CA GLY A 173 -2.86 -10.54 -19.23
C GLY A 173 -3.15 -11.23 -17.89
N TYR A 174 -3.44 -10.45 -16.83
CA TYR A 174 -3.78 -11.02 -15.52
C TYR A 174 -5.17 -11.66 -15.50
N LEU A 175 -6.14 -11.14 -16.25
CA LEU A 175 -7.43 -11.79 -16.44
C LEU A 175 -7.27 -13.16 -17.10
N ALA A 176 -6.44 -13.26 -18.14
CA ALA A 176 -6.13 -14.51 -18.79
C ALA A 176 -5.39 -15.48 -17.85
N ALA A 177 -4.41 -15.00 -17.09
CA ALA A 177 -3.70 -15.80 -16.09
C ALA A 177 -4.65 -16.34 -15.03
N PHE A 178 -5.58 -15.52 -14.53
CA PHE A 178 -6.62 -15.93 -13.60
C PHE A 178 -7.52 -17.01 -14.20
N ALA A 179 -7.99 -16.82 -15.43
CA ALA A 179 -8.83 -17.81 -16.15
C ALA A 179 -8.08 -19.15 -16.35
N LEU A 180 -6.75 -19.09 -16.53
CA LEU A 180 -5.88 -20.27 -16.64
C LEU A 180 -5.49 -20.87 -15.28
N ARG A 181 -6.09 -20.40 -14.19
CA ARG A 181 -5.84 -20.84 -12.81
C ARG A 181 -4.38 -20.63 -12.35
N TRP A 182 -3.75 -19.56 -12.79
CA TRP A 182 -2.49 -19.13 -12.21
C TRP A 182 -2.75 -18.52 -10.83
N GLN A 183 -1.78 -18.61 -9.95
CA GLN A 183 -1.81 -17.80 -8.73
C GLN A 183 -1.57 -16.34 -9.11
N VAL A 184 -2.62 -15.55 -9.05
CA VAL A 184 -2.57 -14.09 -9.21
C VAL A 184 -3.07 -13.43 -7.94
N TRP A 185 -2.45 -12.31 -7.59
CA TRP A 185 -2.76 -11.55 -6.38
C TRP A 185 -4.08 -10.78 -6.45
#